data_152d1b0a61f107d746ab795a1c90d44a
#
_entry.id   152d1b0a61f107d746ab795a1c90d44a
#
_cell.length_a   1.000
_cell.length_b   1.000
_cell.length_c   1.000
_cell.angle_alpha   90.00
_cell.angle_beta   90.00
_cell.angle_gamma   90.00
#
_symmetry.space_group_name_H-M   'P 1'
#
loop_
_entity.id
_entity.type
_entity.pdbx_description
1 polymer ?
#
loop_
_entity_poly.entity_id
_entity_poly.type
_entity_poly.pdbx_seq_one_letter_code
_entity_poly.pdbx_strand_id
1 'polypeptide(L)'
;MDIANRAARRLSRSDDVVGAFLTMHREVEIGQVLDLAVELNPLDDPEELVRASLNVFRWKTASYTTIAPLKFGMLAAGLDASAARDLAMSIGLPLGLAFQLTDDLLDVIGSSLNTGKPVGGDIREGKRTVLLADALSGADEPERAELIGMWEAPSRCEEQVRRAITLFASTGAIERSHGRIRNLWNASKSIIDALDVPDDRKELLIRACARFVPTVV
;
A
#
# COMPACT_ATOMS: atom_id res chain seq x y z
N MET A 1 10.90 -2.10 -21.40
CA MET A 1 12.01 -2.82 -20.72
C MET A 1 13.41 -2.41 -21.19
N ASP A 2 13.69 -2.26 -22.45
CA ASP A 2 15.07 -2.00 -22.96
C ASP A 2 15.66 -0.65 -22.52
N ILE A 3 14.88 0.45 -22.49
CA ILE A 3 15.34 1.77 -22.08
C ILE A 3 15.69 1.80 -20.58
N ALA A 4 14.82 1.24 -19.73
CA ALA A 4 15.03 1.18 -18.30
C ALA A 4 16.25 0.30 -17.94
N ASN A 5 16.42 -0.84 -18.63
CA ASN A 5 17.59 -1.72 -18.48
C ASN A 5 18.88 -1.00 -18.86
N ARG A 6 18.89 -0.28 -19.99
CA ARG A 6 20.06 0.52 -20.40
C ARG A 6 20.38 1.64 -19.42
N ALA A 7 19.37 2.30 -18.86
CA ALA A 7 19.56 3.33 -17.82
C ALA A 7 20.15 2.72 -16.54
N ALA A 8 19.60 1.60 -16.05
CA ALA A 8 20.11 0.91 -14.86
C ALA A 8 21.57 0.49 -15.02
N ARG A 9 21.96 -0.09 -16.17
CA ARG A 9 23.34 -0.48 -16.48
C ARG A 9 24.32 0.70 -16.63
N ARG A 10 23.80 1.90 -16.90
CA ARG A 10 24.63 3.14 -16.91
C ARG A 10 24.85 3.67 -15.50
N LEU A 11 23.88 3.50 -14.61
CA LEU A 11 23.93 3.98 -13.22
C LEU A 11 24.69 3.02 -12.30
N SER A 12 24.67 1.73 -12.57
CA SER A 12 25.38 0.73 -11.77
C SER A 12 26.09 -0.30 -12.64
N ARG A 13 27.31 -0.68 -12.24
CA ARG A 13 28.05 -1.81 -12.82
C ARG A 13 27.80 -3.12 -12.07
N SER A 14 27.06 -3.08 -10.96
CA SER A 14 26.70 -4.27 -10.19
C SER A 14 25.55 -5.01 -10.88
N ASP A 15 25.78 -6.28 -11.23
CA ASP A 15 24.74 -7.14 -11.79
C ASP A 15 23.61 -7.39 -10.78
N ASP A 16 23.89 -7.40 -9.49
CA ASP A 16 22.88 -7.56 -8.43
C ASP A 16 21.92 -6.37 -8.39
N VAL A 17 22.43 -5.13 -8.50
CA VAL A 17 21.58 -3.92 -8.55
C VAL A 17 20.73 -3.92 -9.82
N VAL A 18 21.31 -4.27 -10.97
CA VAL A 18 20.56 -4.35 -12.23
C VAL A 18 19.51 -5.45 -12.15
N GLY A 19 19.85 -6.62 -11.61
CA GLY A 19 18.94 -7.74 -11.40
C GLY A 19 17.78 -7.38 -10.46
N ALA A 20 18.08 -6.67 -9.38
CA ALA A 20 17.06 -6.17 -8.45
C ALA A 20 16.11 -5.17 -9.11
N PHE A 21 16.62 -4.26 -9.95
CA PHE A 21 15.83 -3.31 -10.72
C PHE A 21 14.87 -4.01 -11.71
N LEU A 22 15.37 -5.01 -12.44
CA LEU A 22 14.54 -5.77 -13.39
C LEU A 22 13.47 -6.60 -12.66
N THR A 23 13.81 -7.14 -11.49
CA THR A 23 12.86 -7.86 -10.64
C THR A 23 11.73 -6.92 -10.19
N MET A 24 12.07 -5.73 -9.68
CA MET A 24 11.09 -4.72 -9.28
C MET A 24 10.13 -4.38 -10.44
N HIS A 25 10.64 -4.17 -11.67
CA HIS A 25 9.78 -3.88 -12.82
C HIS A 25 8.77 -5.00 -13.10
N ARG A 26 9.24 -6.26 -13.06
CA ARG A 26 8.35 -7.43 -13.23
C ARG A 26 7.30 -7.51 -12.13
N GLU A 27 7.69 -7.25 -10.90
CA GLU A 27 6.76 -7.24 -9.75
C GLU A 27 5.66 -6.19 -9.92
N VAL A 28 6.02 -4.98 -10.36
CA VAL A 28 5.05 -3.92 -10.65
C VAL A 28 4.12 -4.29 -11.82
N GLU A 29 4.64 -4.89 -12.89
CA GLU A 29 3.82 -5.38 -14.01
C GLU A 29 2.79 -6.41 -13.54
N ILE A 30 3.20 -7.38 -12.70
CA ILE A 30 2.27 -8.33 -12.06
C ILE A 30 1.25 -7.58 -11.21
N GLY A 31 1.70 -6.63 -10.40
CA GLY A 31 0.83 -5.82 -9.56
C GLY A 31 -0.23 -5.04 -10.33
N GLN A 32 0.10 -4.51 -11.52
CA GLN A 32 -0.87 -3.84 -12.39
C GLN A 32 -1.94 -4.80 -12.92
N VAL A 33 -1.57 -6.02 -13.26
CA VAL A 33 -2.56 -7.05 -13.67
C VAL A 33 -3.47 -7.44 -12.51
N LEU A 34 -2.91 -7.62 -11.32
CA LEU A 34 -3.69 -7.93 -10.11
C LEU A 34 -4.65 -6.79 -9.72
N ASP A 35 -4.24 -5.54 -9.90
CA ASP A 35 -5.06 -4.36 -9.65
C ASP A 35 -6.31 -4.33 -10.56
N LEU A 36 -6.16 -4.69 -11.82
CA LEU A 36 -7.30 -4.83 -12.73
C LEU A 36 -8.17 -6.05 -12.35
N ALA A 37 -7.56 -7.13 -11.89
CA ALA A 37 -8.29 -8.34 -11.53
C ALA A 37 -9.12 -8.17 -10.26
N VAL A 38 -8.64 -7.40 -9.26
CA VAL A 38 -9.37 -7.19 -8.00
C VAL A 38 -10.70 -6.46 -8.22
N GLU A 39 -10.79 -5.64 -9.25
CA GLU A 39 -12.03 -4.94 -9.62
C GLU A 39 -13.16 -5.91 -10.08
N LEU A 40 -12.82 -7.17 -10.35
CA LEU A 40 -13.76 -8.21 -10.74
C LEU A 40 -14.16 -9.12 -9.57
N ASN A 41 -13.52 -8.96 -8.38
CA ASN A 41 -13.83 -9.79 -7.23
C ASN A 41 -15.28 -9.56 -6.77
N PRO A 42 -15.99 -10.62 -6.36
CA PRO A 42 -17.30 -10.47 -5.73
C PRO A 42 -17.24 -9.60 -4.47
N LEU A 43 -18.35 -8.94 -4.12
CA LEU A 43 -18.46 -8.10 -2.93
C LEU A 43 -19.09 -8.85 -1.74
N ASP A 44 -19.46 -10.11 -1.92
CA ASP A 44 -20.08 -10.98 -0.92
C ASP A 44 -19.08 -11.66 0.03
N ASP A 45 -17.77 -11.66 -0.33
CA ASP A 45 -16.69 -12.13 0.54
C ASP A 45 -15.71 -10.99 0.88
N PRO A 46 -15.98 -10.17 1.93
CA PRO A 46 -15.11 -9.08 2.33
C PRO A 46 -13.71 -9.53 2.77
N GLU A 47 -13.56 -10.73 3.33
CA GLU A 47 -12.25 -11.24 3.76
C GLU A 47 -11.37 -11.57 2.55
N GLU A 48 -11.94 -12.18 1.51
CA GLU A 48 -11.22 -12.40 0.25
C GLU A 48 -10.84 -11.08 -0.40
N LEU A 49 -11.73 -10.08 -0.38
CA LEU A 49 -11.44 -8.77 -0.93
C LEU A 49 -10.27 -8.07 -0.19
N VAL A 50 -10.20 -8.18 1.15
CA VAL A 50 -9.03 -7.71 1.92
C VAL A 50 -7.75 -8.41 1.46
N ARG A 51 -7.78 -9.75 1.33
CA ARG A 51 -6.60 -10.53 0.91
C ARG A 51 -6.14 -10.14 -0.49
N ALA A 52 -7.08 -10.00 -1.43
CA ALA A 52 -6.80 -9.62 -2.80
C ALA A 52 -6.21 -8.21 -2.89
N SER A 53 -6.79 -7.22 -2.19
CA SER A 53 -6.30 -5.84 -2.17
C SER A 53 -4.91 -5.73 -1.55
N LEU A 54 -4.65 -6.40 -0.42
CA LEU A 54 -3.32 -6.43 0.20
C LEU A 54 -2.28 -7.12 -0.71
N ASN A 55 -2.69 -8.12 -1.49
CA ASN A 55 -1.82 -8.74 -2.48
C ASN A 55 -1.47 -7.78 -3.63
N VAL A 56 -2.44 -6.97 -4.11
CA VAL A 56 -2.16 -5.88 -5.05
C VAL A 56 -1.13 -4.90 -4.46
N PHE A 57 -1.31 -4.46 -3.21
CA PHE A 57 -0.39 -3.53 -2.56
C PHE A 57 1.03 -4.08 -2.46
N ARG A 58 1.17 -5.38 -2.16
CA ARG A 58 2.48 -6.05 -2.15
C ARG A 58 3.20 -5.93 -3.48
N TRP A 59 2.53 -6.28 -4.59
CA TRP A 59 3.15 -6.36 -5.91
C TRP A 59 3.23 -5.01 -6.61
N LYS A 60 2.17 -4.21 -6.55
CA LYS A 60 2.07 -2.93 -7.25
C LYS A 60 2.80 -1.81 -6.51
N THR A 61 2.60 -1.69 -5.17
CA THR A 61 3.06 -0.52 -4.41
C THR A 61 4.32 -0.82 -3.60
N ALA A 62 4.31 -1.80 -2.71
CA ALA A 62 5.43 -2.08 -1.80
C ALA A 62 6.71 -2.44 -2.56
N SER A 63 6.60 -3.15 -3.68
CA SER A 63 7.73 -3.58 -4.51
C SER A 63 8.65 -2.42 -4.90
N TYR A 64 8.10 -1.31 -5.41
CA TYR A 64 8.92 -0.18 -5.88
C TYR A 64 9.03 0.98 -4.90
N THR A 65 8.06 1.13 -3.99
CA THR A 65 8.03 2.28 -3.08
C THR A 65 8.95 2.08 -1.87
N THR A 66 9.02 0.87 -1.34
CA THR A 66 9.74 0.58 -0.10
C THR A 66 10.76 -0.55 -0.23
N ILE A 67 10.40 -1.70 -0.80
CA ILE A 67 11.26 -2.88 -0.88
C ILE A 67 12.48 -2.62 -1.77
N ALA A 68 12.27 -2.19 -3.00
CA ALA A 68 13.37 -1.97 -3.96
C ALA A 68 14.34 -0.86 -3.52
N PRO A 69 13.90 0.32 -3.03
CA PRO A 69 14.82 1.33 -2.52
C PRO A 69 15.70 0.85 -1.36
N LEU A 70 15.12 0.12 -0.40
CA LEU A 70 15.87 -0.50 0.69
C LEU A 70 16.91 -1.51 0.15
N LYS A 71 16.47 -2.39 -0.73
CA LYS A 71 17.34 -3.38 -1.36
C LYS A 71 18.48 -2.73 -2.15
N PHE A 72 18.20 -1.69 -2.93
CA PHE A 72 19.23 -0.97 -3.68
C PHE A 72 20.28 -0.33 -2.76
N GLY A 73 19.84 0.30 -1.67
CA GLY A 73 20.74 0.88 -0.68
C GLY A 73 21.66 -0.18 -0.04
N MET A 74 21.10 -1.32 0.33
CA MET A 74 21.85 -2.43 0.92
C MET A 74 22.86 -3.05 -0.07
N LEU A 75 22.46 -3.29 -1.31
CA LEU A 75 23.36 -3.80 -2.36
C LEU A 75 24.48 -2.80 -2.68
N ALA A 76 24.16 -1.51 -2.73
CA ALA A 76 25.16 -0.46 -2.95
C ALA A 76 26.15 -0.34 -1.79
N ALA A 77 25.73 -0.67 -0.57
CA ALA A 77 26.60 -0.76 0.61
C ALA A 77 27.40 -2.07 0.69
N GLY A 78 27.22 -3.00 -0.26
CA GLY A 78 27.98 -4.24 -0.36
C GLY A 78 27.42 -5.42 0.45
N LEU A 79 26.16 -5.35 0.88
CA LEU A 79 25.49 -6.50 1.48
C LEU A 79 25.33 -7.62 0.44
N ASP A 80 25.38 -8.87 0.92
CA ASP A 80 25.04 -10.04 0.12
C ASP A 80 23.63 -9.94 -0.45
N ALA A 81 23.43 -10.39 -1.69
CA ALA A 81 22.18 -10.22 -2.42
C ALA A 81 20.97 -10.92 -1.76
N SER A 82 21.20 -12.07 -1.09
CA SER A 82 20.16 -12.79 -0.35
C SER A 82 19.81 -12.04 0.93
N ALA A 83 20.82 -11.65 1.71
CA ALA A 83 20.64 -10.88 2.94
C ALA A 83 19.94 -9.53 2.68
N ALA A 84 20.36 -8.82 1.63
CA ALA A 84 19.73 -7.56 1.21
C ALA A 84 18.26 -7.75 0.81
N ARG A 85 17.93 -8.82 0.09
CA ARG A 85 16.56 -9.15 -0.29
C ARG A 85 15.70 -9.44 0.93
N ASP A 86 16.16 -10.32 1.82
CA ASP A 86 15.39 -10.80 2.97
C ASP A 86 15.16 -9.67 3.98
N LEU A 87 16.15 -8.82 4.21
CA LEU A 87 16.02 -7.65 5.08
C LEU A 87 15.15 -6.56 4.45
N ALA A 88 15.31 -6.29 3.15
CA ALA A 88 14.46 -5.34 2.44
C ALA A 88 12.99 -5.77 2.43
N MET A 89 12.72 -7.08 2.30
CA MET A 89 11.36 -7.63 2.39
C MET A 89 10.79 -7.48 3.80
N SER A 90 11.55 -7.84 4.83
CA SER A 90 11.04 -7.80 6.21
C SER A 90 10.71 -6.37 6.67
N ILE A 91 11.48 -5.36 6.30
CA ILE A 91 11.20 -3.96 6.62
C ILE A 91 10.20 -3.36 5.62
N GLY A 92 10.46 -3.57 4.34
CA GLY A 92 9.78 -2.85 3.25
C GLY A 92 8.36 -3.32 2.98
N LEU A 93 8.06 -4.62 3.14
CA LEU A 93 6.71 -5.11 2.88
C LEU A 93 5.67 -4.52 3.83
N PRO A 94 5.80 -4.63 5.16
CA PRO A 94 4.83 -4.01 6.06
C PRO A 94 4.77 -2.49 5.90
N LEU A 95 5.89 -1.82 5.67
CA LEU A 95 5.93 -0.38 5.42
C LEU A 95 5.16 0.00 4.14
N GLY A 96 5.33 -0.74 3.06
CA GLY A 96 4.65 -0.48 1.78
C GLY A 96 3.15 -0.74 1.84
N LEU A 97 2.72 -1.77 2.58
CA LEU A 97 1.31 -2.01 2.86
C LEU A 97 0.71 -0.87 3.70
N ALA A 98 1.41 -0.43 4.76
CA ALA A 98 0.98 0.69 5.58
C ALA A 98 0.89 1.99 4.76
N PHE A 99 1.83 2.23 3.85
CA PHE A 99 1.82 3.37 2.94
C PHE A 99 0.57 3.40 2.06
N GLN A 100 0.23 2.29 1.38
CA GLN A 100 -0.94 2.26 0.51
C GLN A 100 -2.24 2.37 1.30
N LEU A 101 -2.35 1.69 2.46
CA LEU A 101 -3.51 1.87 3.35
C LEU A 101 -3.65 3.32 3.83
N THR A 102 -2.53 4.03 4.02
CA THR A 102 -2.55 5.45 4.38
C THR A 102 -3.05 6.31 3.22
N ASP A 103 -2.62 6.01 1.99
CA ASP A 103 -3.07 6.72 0.77
C ASP A 103 -4.58 6.55 0.56
N ASP A 104 -5.09 5.31 0.62
CA ASP A 104 -6.51 4.99 0.53
C ASP A 104 -7.33 5.67 1.65
N LEU A 105 -6.79 5.71 2.87
CA LEU A 105 -7.45 6.35 4.01
C LEU A 105 -7.50 7.87 3.82
N LEU A 106 -6.42 8.49 3.34
CA LEU A 106 -6.36 9.93 3.08
C LEU A 106 -7.30 10.36 1.95
N ASP A 107 -7.61 9.48 0.99
CA ASP A 107 -8.63 9.75 -0.02
C ASP A 107 -10.04 9.92 0.60
N VAL A 108 -10.29 9.32 1.75
CA VAL A 108 -11.58 9.35 2.45
C VAL A 108 -11.65 10.44 3.53
N ILE A 109 -10.60 10.55 4.38
CA ILE A 109 -10.60 11.48 5.53
C ILE A 109 -9.79 12.76 5.27
N GLY A 110 -9.09 12.81 4.15
CA GLY A 110 -8.26 13.96 3.79
C GLY A 110 -9.08 15.22 3.55
N SER A 111 -8.41 16.36 3.64
CA SER A 111 -8.96 17.64 3.21
C SER A 111 -8.44 17.97 1.81
N SER A 112 -9.32 18.37 0.91
CA SER A 112 -8.94 18.82 -0.44
C SER A 112 -7.93 19.98 -0.42
N LEU A 113 -7.92 20.77 0.67
CA LEU A 113 -6.95 21.84 0.89
C LEU A 113 -5.54 21.30 1.16
N ASN A 114 -5.42 20.13 1.77
CA ASN A 114 -4.14 19.51 2.13
C ASN A 114 -3.62 18.56 1.05
N THR A 115 -4.51 17.85 0.35
CA THR A 115 -4.15 16.85 -0.65
C THR A 115 -4.11 17.40 -2.08
N GLY A 116 -4.74 18.52 -2.33
CA GLY A 116 -4.92 19.09 -3.68
C GLY A 116 -5.87 18.28 -4.59
N LYS A 117 -6.44 17.18 -4.07
CA LYS A 117 -7.38 16.30 -4.79
C LYS A 117 -8.77 16.35 -4.15
N PRO A 118 -9.85 16.15 -4.92
CA PRO A 118 -11.18 15.96 -4.34
C PRO A 118 -11.20 14.71 -3.47
N VAL A 119 -11.82 14.77 -2.31
CA VAL A 119 -12.04 13.63 -1.41
C VAL A 119 -12.93 12.59 -2.08
N GLY A 120 -12.64 11.29 -1.88
CA GLY A 120 -13.45 10.19 -2.39
C GLY A 120 -13.19 9.84 -3.86
N GLY A 121 -11.99 10.06 -4.37
CA GLY A 121 -11.59 9.69 -5.73
C GLY A 121 -11.74 8.19 -5.99
N ASP A 122 -11.24 7.37 -5.09
CA ASP A 122 -11.32 5.90 -5.18
C ASP A 122 -12.78 5.40 -5.13
N ILE A 123 -13.63 6.07 -4.34
CA ILE A 123 -15.07 5.77 -4.30
C ILE A 123 -15.72 6.12 -5.64
N ARG A 124 -15.43 7.29 -6.24
CA ARG A 124 -15.97 7.67 -7.56
C ARG A 124 -15.60 6.69 -8.64
N GLU A 125 -14.36 6.22 -8.63
CA GLU A 125 -13.83 5.22 -9.56
C GLU A 125 -14.40 3.82 -9.29
N GLY A 126 -14.92 3.56 -8.07
CA GLY A 126 -15.45 2.26 -7.66
C GLY A 126 -14.38 1.24 -7.32
N LYS A 127 -13.22 1.71 -6.89
CA LYS A 127 -12.12 0.83 -6.50
C LYS A 127 -12.51 -0.07 -5.35
N ARG A 128 -12.12 -1.33 -5.45
CA ARG A 128 -12.33 -2.35 -4.41
C ARG A 128 -11.18 -2.34 -3.42
N THR A 129 -11.23 -1.39 -2.50
CA THR A 129 -10.19 -1.16 -1.49
C THR A 129 -10.41 -1.98 -0.21
N VAL A 130 -9.39 -2.02 0.66
CA VAL A 130 -9.52 -2.59 2.01
C VAL A 130 -10.56 -1.83 2.83
N LEU A 131 -10.72 -0.51 2.64
CA LEU A 131 -11.76 0.27 3.32
C LEU A 131 -13.17 -0.19 2.95
N LEU A 132 -13.42 -0.43 1.66
CA LEU A 132 -14.69 -0.99 1.22
C LEU A 132 -14.95 -2.36 1.85
N ALA A 133 -13.96 -3.26 1.79
CA ALA A 133 -14.08 -4.60 2.36
C ALA A 133 -14.38 -4.57 3.87
N ASP A 134 -13.69 -3.69 4.60
CA ASP A 134 -13.94 -3.49 6.02
C ASP A 134 -15.32 -2.90 6.30
N ALA A 135 -15.80 -1.98 5.45
CA ALA A 135 -17.15 -1.43 5.57
C ALA A 135 -18.22 -2.51 5.33
N LEU A 136 -18.07 -3.31 4.27
CA LEU A 136 -18.96 -4.44 3.99
C LEU A 136 -18.99 -5.46 5.14
N SER A 137 -17.84 -5.71 5.78
CA SER A 137 -17.77 -6.62 6.93
C SER A 137 -18.44 -6.07 8.19
N GLY A 138 -18.41 -4.75 8.40
CA GLY A 138 -18.98 -4.10 9.59
C GLY A 138 -20.43 -3.61 9.42
N ALA A 139 -20.95 -3.59 8.19
CA ALA A 139 -22.27 -3.10 7.86
C ALA A 139 -23.37 -4.09 8.26
N ASP A 140 -24.53 -3.57 8.65
CA ASP A 140 -25.75 -4.36 8.73
C ASP A 140 -26.27 -4.70 7.32
N GLU A 141 -27.32 -5.53 7.24
CA GLU A 141 -27.83 -6.02 5.95
C GLU A 141 -28.30 -4.89 5.00
N PRO A 142 -29.06 -3.87 5.45
CA PRO A 142 -29.44 -2.72 4.62
C PRO A 142 -28.23 -1.90 4.16
N GLU A 143 -27.30 -1.58 5.04
CA GLU A 143 -26.08 -0.82 4.72
C GLU A 143 -25.17 -1.56 3.74
N ARG A 144 -25.05 -2.88 3.92
CA ARG A 144 -24.30 -3.76 3.00
C ARG A 144 -24.90 -3.78 1.61
N ALA A 145 -26.23 -3.94 1.52
CA ALA A 145 -26.94 -3.91 0.23
C ALA A 145 -26.79 -2.55 -0.46
N GLU A 146 -26.81 -1.45 0.31
CA GLU A 146 -26.59 -0.09 -0.19
C GLU A 146 -25.18 0.05 -0.77
N LEU A 147 -24.13 -0.39 -0.04
CA LEU A 147 -22.74 -0.36 -0.50
C LEU A 147 -22.55 -1.19 -1.77
N ILE A 148 -23.05 -2.43 -1.78
CA ILE A 148 -22.95 -3.31 -2.96
C ILE A 148 -23.60 -2.63 -4.16
N GLY A 149 -24.81 -2.11 -4.02
CA GLY A 149 -25.52 -1.41 -5.11
C GLY A 149 -24.78 -0.20 -5.64
N MET A 150 -24.06 0.54 -4.78
CA MET A 150 -23.21 1.66 -5.21
C MET A 150 -22.00 1.17 -6.04
N TRP A 151 -21.36 0.06 -5.64
CA TRP A 151 -20.16 -0.44 -6.33
C TRP A 151 -20.46 -1.23 -7.60
N GLU A 152 -21.63 -1.81 -7.72
CA GLU A 152 -22.12 -2.44 -8.96
C GLU A 152 -22.59 -1.42 -10.01
N ALA A 153 -22.90 -0.18 -9.58
CA ALA A 153 -23.28 0.89 -10.51
C ALA A 153 -22.08 1.34 -11.36
N PRO A 154 -22.30 1.76 -12.62
CA PRO A 154 -21.21 2.17 -13.52
C PRO A 154 -20.54 3.48 -13.09
N SER A 155 -21.20 4.30 -12.28
CA SER A 155 -20.66 5.56 -11.75
C SER A 155 -21.34 5.92 -10.43
N ARG A 156 -20.69 6.77 -9.64
CA ARG A 156 -21.17 7.26 -8.33
C ARG A 156 -21.24 8.79 -8.35
N CYS A 157 -22.40 9.32 -8.01
CA CYS A 157 -22.58 10.76 -7.85
C CYS A 157 -22.00 11.25 -6.50
N GLU A 158 -21.85 12.56 -6.35
CA GLU A 158 -21.30 13.18 -5.14
C GLU A 158 -22.09 12.84 -3.85
N GLU A 159 -23.38 12.64 -3.96
CA GLU A 159 -24.20 12.23 -2.82
C GLU A 159 -23.88 10.81 -2.38
N GLN A 160 -23.72 9.89 -3.32
CA GLN A 160 -23.29 8.51 -3.06
C GLN A 160 -21.88 8.44 -2.48
N VAL A 161 -20.94 9.28 -2.97
CA VAL A 161 -19.59 9.39 -2.39
C VAL A 161 -19.66 9.82 -0.93
N ARG A 162 -20.42 10.87 -0.61
CA ARG A 162 -20.60 11.32 0.78
C ARG A 162 -21.26 10.26 1.65
N ARG A 163 -22.25 9.55 1.11
CA ARG A 163 -22.92 8.46 1.82
C ARG A 163 -21.98 7.29 2.11
N ALA A 164 -21.16 6.89 1.14
CA ALA A 164 -20.14 5.84 1.32
C ALA A 164 -19.11 6.22 2.39
N ILE A 165 -18.62 7.46 2.40
CA ILE A 165 -17.72 7.97 3.45
C ILE A 165 -18.38 7.87 4.84
N THR A 166 -19.64 8.24 4.95
CA THR A 166 -20.42 8.12 6.20
C THR A 166 -20.50 6.65 6.65
N LEU A 167 -20.78 5.73 5.72
CA LEU A 167 -20.82 4.29 5.99
C LEU A 167 -19.44 3.74 6.39
N PHE A 168 -18.34 4.18 5.77
CA PHE A 168 -16.99 3.79 6.18
C PHE A 168 -16.67 4.22 7.61
N ALA A 169 -17.20 5.36 8.04
CA ALA A 169 -17.04 5.81 9.44
C ALA A 169 -17.95 5.00 10.39
N SER A 170 -19.24 4.88 10.10
CA SER A 170 -20.22 4.24 11.00
C SER A 170 -19.96 2.74 11.19
N THR A 171 -19.50 2.04 10.15
CA THR A 171 -19.15 0.61 10.19
C THR A 171 -17.81 0.33 10.87
N GLY A 172 -17.04 1.36 11.23
CA GLY A 172 -15.71 1.24 11.84
C GLY A 172 -14.58 0.86 10.85
N ALA A 173 -14.79 0.98 9.54
CA ALA A 173 -13.76 0.69 8.53
C ALA A 173 -12.55 1.62 8.66
N ILE A 174 -12.78 2.91 8.92
CA ILE A 174 -11.72 3.91 9.13
C ILE A 174 -10.85 3.53 10.33
N GLU A 175 -11.45 3.18 11.46
CA GLU A 175 -10.72 2.78 12.67
C GLU A 175 -9.93 1.47 12.46
N ARG A 176 -10.50 0.50 11.75
CA ARG A 176 -9.77 -0.73 11.40
C ARG A 176 -8.56 -0.44 10.51
N SER A 177 -8.69 0.48 9.56
CA SER A 177 -7.58 0.90 8.71
C SER A 177 -6.47 1.57 9.53
N HIS A 178 -6.79 2.50 10.42
CA HIS A 178 -5.82 3.08 11.36
C HIS A 178 -5.12 2.01 12.20
N GLY A 179 -5.86 1.02 12.70
CA GLY A 179 -5.29 -0.10 13.45
C GLY A 179 -4.30 -0.94 12.63
N ARG A 180 -4.65 -1.27 11.37
CA ARG A 180 -3.76 -1.99 10.45
C ARG A 180 -2.49 -1.21 10.15
N ILE A 181 -2.61 0.08 9.85
CA ILE A 181 -1.46 0.96 9.55
C ILE A 181 -0.50 0.97 10.73
N ARG A 182 -1.00 1.16 11.97
CA ARG A 182 -0.17 1.13 13.19
C ARG A 182 0.54 -0.19 13.38
N ASN A 183 -0.15 -1.31 13.22
CA ASN A 183 0.42 -2.64 13.39
C ASN A 183 1.53 -2.91 12.38
N LEU A 184 1.31 -2.56 11.11
CA LEU A 184 2.29 -2.70 10.03
C LEU A 184 3.51 -1.79 10.24
N TRP A 185 3.30 -0.54 10.65
CA TRP A 185 4.38 0.36 11.01
C TRP A 185 5.22 -0.18 12.17
N ASN A 186 4.56 -0.62 13.24
CA ASN A 186 5.25 -1.20 14.40
C ASN A 186 6.04 -2.46 14.04
N ALA A 187 5.54 -3.29 13.14
CA ALA A 187 6.27 -4.45 12.62
C ALA A 187 7.55 -4.03 11.91
N SER A 188 7.48 -3.07 10.97
CA SER A 188 8.66 -2.50 10.31
C SER A 188 9.65 -1.90 11.30
N LYS A 189 9.15 -1.07 12.22
CA LYS A 189 9.96 -0.38 13.22
C LYS A 189 10.70 -1.37 14.13
N SER A 190 10.02 -2.42 14.59
CA SER A 190 10.63 -3.45 15.46
C SER A 190 11.80 -4.17 14.77
N ILE A 191 11.71 -4.39 13.46
CA ILE A 191 12.81 -4.98 12.70
C ILE A 191 14.00 -4.02 12.62
N ILE A 192 13.73 -2.72 12.39
CA ILE A 192 14.79 -1.69 12.36
C ILE A 192 15.45 -1.56 13.73
N ASP A 193 14.69 -1.56 14.81
CA ASP A 193 15.19 -1.48 16.19
C ASP A 193 16.10 -2.67 16.53
N ALA A 194 15.85 -3.85 15.95
CA ALA A 194 16.62 -5.07 16.16
C ALA A 194 17.91 -5.17 15.29
N LEU A 195 18.15 -4.22 14.38
CA LEU A 195 19.37 -4.23 13.55
C LEU A 195 20.62 -4.05 14.42
N ASP A 196 21.68 -4.78 14.09
CA ASP A 196 23.00 -4.61 14.69
C ASP A 196 23.76 -3.45 14.02
N VAL A 197 23.28 -2.23 14.25
CA VAL A 197 23.87 -0.97 13.75
C VAL A 197 23.77 0.10 14.83
N PRO A 198 24.60 1.16 14.80
CA PRO A 198 24.52 2.27 15.77
C PRO A 198 23.12 2.90 15.85
N ASP A 199 22.71 3.34 17.05
CA ASP A 199 21.35 3.85 17.29
C ASP A 199 21.01 5.08 16.48
N ASP A 200 22.00 5.96 16.20
CA ASP A 200 21.81 7.13 15.33
C ASP A 200 21.44 6.73 13.90
N ARG A 201 21.89 5.58 13.43
CA ARG A 201 21.55 5.03 12.11
C ARG A 201 20.15 4.42 12.10
N LYS A 202 19.77 3.72 13.19
CA LYS A 202 18.38 3.23 13.36
C LYS A 202 17.40 4.40 13.36
N GLU A 203 17.67 5.44 14.15
CA GLU A 203 16.85 6.65 14.19
C GLU A 203 16.71 7.34 12.83
N LEU A 204 17.81 7.44 12.06
CA LEU A 204 17.78 8.01 10.72
C LEU A 204 16.86 7.20 9.80
N LEU A 205 16.97 5.87 9.83
CA LEU A 205 16.15 4.98 9.03
C LEU A 205 14.67 5.05 9.46
N ILE A 206 14.39 5.03 10.76
CA ILE A 206 13.03 5.19 11.30
C ILE A 206 12.42 6.51 10.85
N ARG A 207 13.14 7.62 10.96
CA ARG A 207 12.65 8.94 10.49
C ARG A 207 12.38 8.98 8.99
N ALA A 208 13.23 8.30 8.20
CA ALA A 208 13.01 8.20 6.76
C ALA A 208 11.75 7.38 6.45
N CYS A 209 11.57 6.23 7.11
CA CYS A 209 10.42 5.35 6.95
C CYS A 209 9.11 5.97 7.47
N ALA A 210 9.14 6.73 8.57
CA ALA A 210 7.97 7.39 9.15
C ALA A 210 7.26 8.36 8.17
N ARG A 211 7.99 8.87 7.17
CA ARG A 211 7.39 9.73 6.12
C ARG A 211 6.34 9.03 5.25
N PHE A 212 6.37 7.70 5.21
CA PHE A 212 5.39 6.91 4.45
C PHE A 212 4.07 6.73 5.20
N VAL A 213 4.03 7.01 6.51
CA VAL A 213 2.86 6.80 7.38
C VAL A 213 2.55 8.02 8.25
N PRO A 214 2.35 9.20 7.67
CA PRO A 214 2.23 10.46 8.43
C PRO A 214 1.02 10.50 9.37
N THR A 215 0.04 9.63 9.18
CA THR A 215 -1.17 9.58 10.01
C THR A 215 -0.99 8.81 11.33
N VAL A 216 0.17 8.19 11.54
CA VAL A 216 0.43 7.29 12.68
C VAL A 216 1.58 7.78 13.57
N VAL A 217 2.41 8.70 13.05
CA VAL A 217 3.63 9.20 13.72
C VAL A 217 3.43 10.62 14.25
#